data_e061dc735da27046be7ff0115aa0476b
#
_entry.id   e061dc735da27046be7ff0115aa0476b
#
_cell.length_a   1.000
_cell.length_b   1.000
_cell.length_c   1.000
_cell.angle_alpha   90.00
_cell.angle_beta   90.00
_cell.angle_gamma   90.00
#
_symmetry.space_group_name_H-M   'P 1'
#
loop_
_entity.id
_entity.type
_entity.pdbx_description
1 polymer ?
#
loop_
_entity_poly.entity_id
_entity_poly.type
_entity_poly.pdbx_seq_one_letter_code
_entity_poly.pdbx_strand_id
1 'polypeptide(L)'
;LGDVYKRQIMILFFIITAVLSAFLDNVTTVLLVGPMTIAVTEMLGLNPVPFLITQILASNVGGTATLIGDPPNIMIGSAAGLSFNDFIVNTGIPAVIIGVLTLFCFYFIYGRKLHVTPEKMAAVMELDENKAIKDKVLLIQSVVVMICVVVAFMLHDALGIQSATIA
;
A
#
# COMPACT_ATOMS: atom_id res chain seq x y z
N LEU A 1 -12.11 -13.22 20.34
CA LEU A 1 -10.75 -12.70 20.03
C LEU A 1 -10.37 -12.95 18.56
N GLY A 2 -10.55 -14.16 18.01
CA GLY A 2 -10.19 -14.50 16.62
C GLY A 2 -10.82 -13.60 15.53
N ASP A 3 -12.03 -13.11 15.69
CA ASP A 3 -12.71 -12.29 14.70
C ASP A 3 -12.22 -10.84 14.64
N VAL A 4 -11.64 -10.33 15.73
CA VAL A 4 -11.06 -8.99 15.78
C VAL A 4 -9.74 -8.96 14.99
N TYR A 5 -8.88 -9.95 15.16
CA TYR A 5 -7.57 -10.02 14.51
C TYR A 5 -7.63 -10.15 12.98
N LYS A 6 -8.61 -10.89 12.43
CA LYS A 6 -8.78 -11.04 10.96
C LYS A 6 -9.11 -9.72 10.29
N ARG A 7 -9.98 -8.96 10.94
CA ARG A 7 -10.35 -7.63 10.48
C ARG A 7 -9.14 -6.70 10.57
N GLN A 8 -8.35 -6.82 11.64
CA GLN A 8 -7.11 -6.07 11.80
C GLN A 8 -6.08 -6.41 10.72
N ILE A 9 -5.90 -7.70 10.37
CA ILE A 9 -4.99 -8.12 9.28
C ILE A 9 -5.45 -7.54 7.94
N MET A 10 -6.75 -7.59 7.64
CA MET A 10 -7.28 -7.02 6.40
C MET A 10 -7.09 -5.50 6.35
N ILE A 11 -7.34 -4.81 7.46
CA ILE A 11 -7.11 -3.36 7.59
C ILE A 11 -5.62 -3.05 7.44
N LEU A 12 -4.76 -3.80 8.11
CA LEU A 12 -3.31 -3.62 8.05
C LEU A 12 -2.78 -3.81 6.63
N PHE A 13 -3.19 -4.88 5.95
CA PHE A 13 -2.83 -5.13 4.57
C PHE A 13 -3.33 -4.04 3.62
N PHE A 14 -4.55 -3.53 3.83
CA PHE A 14 -5.08 -2.42 3.07
C PHE A 14 -4.20 -1.18 3.24
N ILE A 15 -3.91 -0.79 4.49
CA ILE A 15 -3.12 0.42 4.79
C ILE A 15 -1.70 0.30 4.22
N ILE A 16 -1.03 -0.83 4.46
CA ILE A 16 0.32 -1.06 3.94
C ILE A 16 0.32 -0.97 2.41
N THR A 17 -0.64 -1.62 1.74
CA THR A 17 -0.73 -1.61 0.29
C THR A 17 -1.02 -0.21 -0.25
N ALA A 18 -1.94 0.53 0.36
CA ALA A 18 -2.25 1.90 -0.05
C ALA A 18 -1.05 2.84 0.12
N VAL A 19 -0.34 2.75 1.25
CA VAL A 19 0.85 3.56 1.51
C VAL A 19 1.97 3.23 0.53
N LEU A 20 2.26 1.95 0.31
CA LEU A 20 3.28 1.54 -0.67
C LEU A 20 2.93 2.01 -2.08
N SER A 21 1.67 1.88 -2.49
CA SER A 21 1.21 2.28 -3.83
C SER A 21 1.17 3.79 -4.04
N ALA A 22 1.17 4.58 -2.98
CA ALA A 22 1.34 6.03 -3.12
C ALA A 22 2.74 6.43 -3.61
N PHE A 23 3.74 5.53 -3.49
CA PHE A 23 5.13 5.78 -3.89
C PHE A 23 5.66 4.77 -4.91
N LEU A 24 5.02 3.63 -5.04
CA LEU A 24 5.29 2.61 -6.06
C LEU A 24 4.05 2.51 -6.96
N ASP A 25 4.24 2.13 -8.22
CA ASP A 25 3.08 1.90 -9.08
C ASP A 25 2.18 0.77 -8.53
N ASN A 26 0.89 0.85 -8.85
CA ASN A 26 -0.12 -0.05 -8.33
C ASN A 26 0.12 -1.53 -8.69
N VAL A 27 0.66 -1.80 -9.88
CA VAL A 27 0.95 -3.17 -10.35
C VAL A 27 2.11 -3.76 -9.57
N THR A 28 3.23 -3.04 -9.46
CA THR A 28 4.41 -3.45 -8.68
C THR A 28 4.03 -3.69 -7.22
N THR A 29 3.23 -2.81 -6.64
CA THR A 29 2.76 -2.96 -5.26
C THR A 29 1.98 -4.25 -5.07
N VAL A 30 1.02 -4.57 -5.95
CA VAL A 30 0.22 -5.81 -5.85
C VAL A 30 1.08 -7.05 -6.08
N LEU A 31 2.03 -7.00 -7.02
CA LEU A 31 2.97 -8.09 -7.27
C LEU A 31 3.90 -8.36 -6.06
N LEU A 32 4.25 -7.31 -5.32
CA LEU A 32 5.06 -7.42 -4.11
C LEU A 32 4.28 -7.97 -2.92
N VAL A 33 3.09 -7.42 -2.66
CA VAL A 33 2.29 -7.74 -1.46
C VAL A 33 1.44 -9.00 -1.64
N GLY A 34 1.02 -9.31 -2.87
CA GLY A 34 0.14 -10.43 -3.18
C GLY A 34 0.68 -11.79 -2.73
N PRO A 35 1.90 -12.20 -3.08
CA PRO A 35 2.47 -13.47 -2.62
C PRO A 35 2.57 -13.58 -1.10
N MET A 36 2.92 -12.49 -0.41
CA MET A 36 2.95 -12.44 1.05
C MET A 36 1.54 -12.63 1.65
N THR A 37 0.54 -12.01 1.04
CA THR A 37 -0.85 -12.16 1.47
C THR A 37 -1.34 -13.58 1.30
N ILE A 38 -1.03 -14.23 0.18
CA ILE A 38 -1.38 -15.65 -0.06
C ILE A 38 -0.75 -16.51 1.03
N ALA A 39 0.56 -16.36 1.28
CA ALA A 39 1.26 -17.15 2.29
C ALA A 39 0.65 -16.98 3.70
N VAL A 40 0.40 -15.73 4.12
CA VAL A 40 -0.19 -15.46 5.44
C VAL A 40 -1.62 -15.99 5.55
N THR A 41 -2.44 -15.82 4.51
CA THR A 41 -3.83 -16.32 4.52
C THR A 41 -3.90 -17.84 4.49
N GLU A 42 -3.01 -18.52 3.78
CA GLU A 42 -2.88 -19.99 3.80
C GLU A 42 -2.50 -20.51 5.18
N MET A 43 -1.51 -19.89 5.84
CA MET A 43 -1.13 -20.25 7.22
C MET A 43 -2.31 -20.09 8.19
N LEU A 44 -3.11 -19.06 8.02
CA LEU A 44 -4.31 -18.80 8.82
C LEU A 44 -5.49 -19.72 8.42
N GLY A 45 -5.41 -20.45 7.31
CA GLY A 45 -6.49 -21.24 6.73
C GLY A 45 -7.65 -20.38 6.24
N LEU A 46 -7.34 -19.17 5.75
CA LEU A 46 -8.30 -18.23 5.18
C LEU A 46 -8.27 -18.30 3.65
N ASN A 47 -9.39 -17.94 3.03
CA ASN A 47 -9.41 -17.71 1.58
C ASN A 47 -8.65 -16.41 1.25
N PRO A 48 -7.61 -16.44 0.41
CA PRO A 48 -6.82 -15.26 0.03
C PRO A 48 -7.61 -14.25 -0.82
N VAL A 49 -8.63 -14.69 -1.56
CA VAL A 49 -9.34 -13.87 -2.55
C VAL A 49 -9.89 -12.56 -1.97
N PRO A 50 -10.59 -12.53 -0.83
CA PRO A 50 -11.07 -11.27 -0.24
C PRO A 50 -9.94 -10.29 0.09
N PHE A 51 -8.80 -10.80 0.56
CA PHE A 51 -7.64 -9.98 0.90
C PHE A 51 -6.98 -9.40 -0.35
N LEU A 52 -6.81 -10.22 -1.39
CA LEU A 52 -6.25 -9.78 -2.68
C LEU A 52 -7.13 -8.72 -3.35
N ILE A 53 -8.44 -8.90 -3.38
CA ILE A 53 -9.37 -7.91 -3.93
C ILE A 53 -9.25 -6.59 -3.14
N THR A 54 -9.19 -6.68 -1.81
CA THR A 54 -9.04 -5.51 -0.95
C THR A 54 -7.72 -4.78 -1.23
N GLN A 55 -6.63 -5.50 -1.47
CA GLN A 55 -5.32 -4.94 -1.81
C GLN A 55 -5.28 -4.31 -3.20
N ILE A 56 -5.92 -4.92 -4.20
CA ILE A 56 -6.04 -4.32 -5.54
C ILE A 56 -6.75 -2.96 -5.46
N LEU A 57 -7.83 -2.86 -4.69
CA LEU A 57 -8.51 -1.58 -4.49
C LEU A 57 -7.66 -0.60 -3.67
N ALA A 58 -6.97 -1.09 -2.63
CA ALA A 58 -6.06 -0.27 -1.84
C ALA A 58 -4.92 0.31 -2.69
N SER A 59 -4.34 -0.49 -3.60
CA SER A 59 -3.28 -0.02 -4.48
C SER A 59 -3.75 1.06 -5.44
N ASN A 60 -4.94 0.92 -6.03
CA ASN A 60 -5.51 1.94 -6.89
C ASN A 60 -5.81 3.24 -6.13
N VAL A 61 -6.39 3.13 -4.92
CA VAL A 61 -6.65 4.29 -4.07
C VAL A 61 -5.36 4.99 -3.65
N GLY A 62 -4.34 4.22 -3.21
CA GLY A 62 -3.03 4.75 -2.85
C GLY A 62 -2.31 5.39 -4.03
N GLY A 63 -2.29 4.72 -5.19
CA GLY A 63 -1.68 5.21 -6.40
C GLY A 63 -2.29 6.53 -6.89
N THR A 64 -3.60 6.72 -6.72
CA THR A 64 -4.28 7.95 -7.09
C THR A 64 -3.91 9.13 -6.18
N ALA A 65 -3.43 8.87 -4.96
CA ALA A 65 -3.18 9.89 -3.95
C ALA A 65 -1.99 10.81 -4.27
N THR A 66 -1.03 10.35 -5.07
CA THR A 66 0.19 11.10 -5.38
C THR A 66 0.48 11.17 -6.87
N LEU A 67 1.37 12.09 -7.24
CA LEU A 67 1.81 12.24 -8.62
C LEU A 67 2.53 10.98 -9.16
N ILE A 68 3.29 10.29 -8.31
CA ILE A 68 4.17 9.17 -8.69
C ILE A 68 3.54 7.79 -8.47
N GLY A 69 2.41 7.71 -7.79
CA GLY A 69 1.77 6.44 -7.46
C GLY A 69 1.12 5.72 -8.64
N ASP A 70 0.88 6.43 -9.75
CA ASP A 70 0.33 5.83 -10.97
C ASP A 70 0.86 6.56 -12.21
N PRO A 71 1.34 5.84 -13.27
CA PRO A 71 1.88 6.46 -14.48
C PRO A 71 0.99 7.53 -15.14
N PRO A 72 -0.34 7.36 -15.22
CA PRO A 72 -1.22 8.42 -15.75
C PRO A 72 -1.12 9.74 -14.99
N ASN A 73 -0.89 9.70 -13.68
CA ASN A 73 -0.78 10.90 -12.86
C ASN A 73 0.44 11.75 -13.24
N ILE A 74 1.57 11.08 -13.51
CA ILE A 74 2.80 11.74 -14.00
C ILE A 74 2.53 12.43 -15.35
N MET A 75 1.84 11.75 -16.25
CA MET A 75 1.49 12.31 -17.57
C MET A 75 0.57 13.52 -17.44
N ILE A 76 -0.48 13.43 -16.63
CA ILE A 76 -1.43 14.52 -16.40
C ILE A 76 -0.73 15.69 -15.70
N GLY A 77 0.04 15.41 -14.66
CA GLY A 77 0.78 16.42 -13.92
C GLY A 77 1.75 17.19 -14.80
N SER A 78 2.53 16.47 -15.61
CA SER A 78 3.47 17.10 -16.55
C SER A 78 2.76 17.94 -17.62
N ALA A 79 1.67 17.43 -18.19
CA ALA A 79 0.91 18.13 -19.22
C ALA A 79 0.17 19.38 -18.68
N ALA A 80 -0.30 19.33 -17.44
CA ALA A 80 -1.03 20.43 -16.80
C ALA A 80 -0.14 21.36 -15.97
N GLY A 81 1.16 21.08 -15.83
CA GLY A 81 2.09 21.85 -15.01
C GLY A 81 1.79 21.77 -13.51
N LEU A 82 1.23 20.62 -13.06
CA LEU A 82 0.89 20.39 -11.65
C LEU A 82 2.09 19.86 -10.88
N SER A 83 2.27 20.39 -9.68
CA SER A 83 3.31 19.95 -8.76
C SER A 83 2.90 18.68 -8.00
N PHE A 84 3.88 18.03 -7.37
CA PHE A 84 3.64 16.93 -6.44
C PHE A 84 2.74 17.33 -5.27
N ASN A 85 2.93 18.56 -4.76
CA ASN A 85 2.13 19.11 -3.67
C ASN A 85 0.67 19.38 -4.11
N ASP A 86 0.45 19.84 -5.36
CA ASP A 86 -0.89 20.03 -5.90
C ASP A 86 -1.65 18.70 -5.94
N PHE A 87 -0.98 17.62 -6.33
CA PHE A 87 -1.57 16.28 -6.30
C PHE A 87 -1.95 15.86 -4.88
N ILE A 88 -1.04 15.94 -3.91
CA ILE A 88 -1.33 15.56 -2.52
C ILE A 88 -2.53 16.35 -1.96
N VAL A 89 -2.57 17.65 -2.19
CA VAL A 89 -3.64 18.50 -1.63
C VAL A 89 -4.98 18.23 -2.31
N ASN A 90 -5.01 18.04 -3.63
CA ASN A 90 -6.24 17.91 -4.38
C ASN A 90 -6.74 16.47 -4.54
N THR A 91 -5.84 15.48 -4.69
CA THR A 91 -6.21 14.07 -4.88
C THR A 91 -5.97 13.22 -3.64
N GLY A 92 -5.02 13.56 -2.78
CA GLY A 92 -4.71 12.81 -1.57
C GLY A 92 -5.87 12.80 -0.57
N ILE A 93 -6.53 13.94 -0.34
CA ILE A 93 -7.68 14.02 0.58
C ILE A 93 -8.86 13.17 0.07
N PRO A 94 -9.34 13.31 -1.17
CA PRO A 94 -10.33 12.41 -1.75
C PRO A 94 -9.92 10.94 -1.70
N ALA A 95 -8.66 10.61 -1.99
CA ALA A 95 -8.16 9.24 -1.94
C ALA A 95 -8.27 8.65 -0.52
N VAL A 96 -7.92 9.40 0.53
CA VAL A 96 -8.09 8.97 1.91
C VAL A 96 -9.57 8.69 2.24
N ILE A 97 -10.47 9.60 1.83
CA ILE A 97 -11.91 9.42 2.05
C ILE A 97 -12.43 8.16 1.34
N ILE A 98 -12.06 7.98 0.07
CA ILE A 98 -12.42 6.78 -0.71
C ILE A 98 -11.82 5.53 -0.06
N GLY A 99 -10.57 5.59 0.40
CA GLY A 99 -9.91 4.49 1.09
C GLY A 99 -10.66 4.06 2.35
N VAL A 100 -11.06 5.01 3.19
CA VAL A 100 -11.83 4.74 4.40
C VAL A 100 -13.20 4.13 4.05
N LEU A 101 -13.90 4.67 3.06
CA LEU A 101 -15.19 4.13 2.60
C LEU A 101 -15.03 2.71 2.03
N THR A 102 -14.01 2.48 1.23
CA THR A 102 -13.68 1.16 0.67
C THR A 102 -13.42 0.16 1.79
N LEU A 103 -12.60 0.53 2.75
CA LEU A 103 -12.28 -0.31 3.90
C LEU A 103 -13.52 -0.63 4.74
N PHE A 104 -14.40 0.35 4.93
CA PHE A 104 -15.68 0.18 5.60
C PHE A 104 -16.59 -0.80 4.84
N CYS A 105 -16.73 -0.66 3.51
CA CYS A 105 -17.49 -1.60 2.69
C CYS A 105 -16.96 -3.05 2.83
N PHE A 106 -15.64 -3.23 2.71
CA PHE A 106 -15.03 -4.56 2.85
C PHE A 106 -15.18 -5.15 4.26
N TYR A 107 -15.11 -4.31 5.29
CA TYR A 107 -15.37 -4.73 6.66
C TYR A 107 -16.77 -5.34 6.81
N PHE A 108 -17.80 -4.78 6.16
CA PHE A 108 -19.16 -5.33 6.21
C PHE A 108 -19.36 -6.54 5.31
N ILE A 109 -18.76 -6.55 4.11
CA ILE A 109 -18.94 -7.64 3.12
C ILE A 109 -18.22 -8.90 3.60
N TYR A 110 -16.98 -8.78 4.03
CA TYR A 110 -16.12 -9.93 4.33
C TYR A 110 -15.88 -10.16 5.83
N GLY A 111 -16.00 -9.15 6.66
CA GLY A 111 -15.67 -9.24 8.09
C GLY A 111 -16.52 -10.23 8.90
N ARG A 112 -17.69 -10.62 8.38
CA ARG A 112 -18.57 -11.61 9.01
C ARG A 112 -18.29 -13.06 8.58
N LYS A 113 -17.57 -13.26 7.48
CA LYS A 113 -17.39 -14.58 6.83
C LYS A 113 -16.05 -15.26 7.15
N LEU A 114 -15.17 -14.56 7.85
CA LEU A 114 -13.83 -15.05 8.13
C LEU A 114 -13.81 -15.74 9.52
N HIS A 115 -13.43 -17.03 9.60
CA HIS A 115 -13.23 -17.74 10.86
C HIS A 115 -11.79 -18.28 10.96
N VAL A 116 -11.04 -17.94 11.98
CA VAL A 116 -9.67 -18.46 12.26
C VAL A 116 -9.66 -19.12 13.64
N THR A 117 -8.99 -20.23 13.77
CA THR A 117 -8.77 -20.87 15.06
C THR A 117 -7.60 -20.18 15.80
N PRO A 118 -7.65 -20.09 17.15
CA PRO A 118 -6.58 -19.48 17.93
C PRO A 118 -5.20 -20.12 17.71
N GLU A 119 -5.17 -21.42 17.41
CA GLU A 119 -3.94 -22.19 17.16
C GLU A 119 -3.19 -21.70 15.90
N LYS A 120 -3.91 -21.44 14.81
CA LYS A 120 -3.33 -20.92 13.57
C LYS A 120 -2.82 -19.49 13.71
N MET A 121 -3.43 -18.73 14.59
CA MET A 121 -2.98 -17.38 14.91
C MET A 121 -1.66 -17.40 15.68
N ALA A 122 -1.51 -18.29 16.66
CA ALA A 122 -0.27 -18.45 17.39
C ALA A 122 0.89 -18.80 16.44
N ALA A 123 0.66 -19.66 15.45
CA ALA A 123 1.66 -20.03 14.45
C ALA A 123 2.16 -18.83 13.61
N VAL A 124 1.29 -17.88 13.29
CA VAL A 124 1.70 -16.65 12.57
C VAL A 124 2.46 -15.70 13.50
N MET A 125 2.10 -15.62 14.77
CA MET A 125 2.79 -14.77 15.74
C MET A 125 4.17 -15.31 16.15
N GLU A 126 4.44 -16.60 15.96
CA GLU A 126 5.74 -17.23 16.16
C GLU A 126 6.71 -17.04 14.99
N LEU A 127 6.27 -16.42 13.89
CA LEU A 127 7.17 -16.10 12.77
C LEU A 127 8.25 -15.12 13.23
N ASP A 128 9.50 -15.53 13.06
CA ASP A 128 10.66 -14.70 13.35
C ASP A 128 10.82 -13.62 12.28
N GLU A 129 10.49 -12.37 12.64
CA GLU A 129 10.57 -11.22 11.74
C GLU A 129 11.99 -11.01 11.18
N ASN A 130 13.02 -11.39 11.94
CA ASN A 130 14.41 -11.26 11.51
C ASN A 130 14.76 -12.20 10.35
N LYS A 131 14.07 -13.34 10.23
CA LYS A 131 14.26 -14.28 9.12
C LYS A 131 13.62 -13.81 7.82
N ALA A 132 12.64 -12.92 7.89
CA ALA A 132 12.01 -12.32 6.70
C ALA A 132 12.96 -11.33 6.00
N ILE A 133 13.84 -10.66 6.75
CA ILE A 133 14.81 -9.70 6.20
C ILE A 133 16.08 -10.43 5.79
N LYS A 134 16.17 -10.81 4.53
CA LYS A 134 17.35 -11.54 3.97
C LYS A 134 18.59 -10.66 3.91
N ASP A 135 18.44 -9.38 3.58
CA ASP A 135 19.54 -8.42 3.47
C ASP A 135 19.13 -7.07 4.09
N LYS A 136 19.68 -6.80 5.28
CA LYS A 136 19.43 -5.55 6.01
C LYS A 136 20.05 -4.33 5.31
N VAL A 137 21.18 -4.53 4.61
CA VAL A 137 21.87 -3.43 3.93
C VAL A 137 21.04 -2.99 2.73
N LEU A 138 20.57 -3.95 1.93
CA LEU A 138 19.71 -3.67 0.79
C LEU A 138 18.40 -3.00 1.22
N LEU A 139 17.79 -3.46 2.32
CA LEU A 139 16.58 -2.84 2.88
C LEU A 139 16.82 -1.37 3.24
N ILE A 140 17.90 -1.08 3.97
CA ILE A 140 18.23 0.30 4.38
C ILE A 140 18.50 1.16 3.14
N GLN A 141 19.27 0.67 2.17
CA GLN A 141 19.56 1.40 0.93
C GLN A 141 18.27 1.71 0.17
N SER A 142 17.36 0.75 0.02
CA SER A 142 16.07 0.95 -0.67
C SER A 142 15.21 2.00 0.03
N VAL A 143 15.13 1.95 1.37
CA VAL A 143 14.38 2.93 2.15
C VAL A 143 14.98 4.33 2.02
N VAL A 144 16.32 4.44 2.09
CA VAL A 144 17.01 5.73 1.94
C VAL A 144 16.76 6.32 0.55
N VAL A 145 16.92 5.51 -0.52
CA VAL A 145 16.65 5.96 -1.89
C VAL A 145 15.19 6.42 -2.03
N MET A 146 14.23 5.66 -1.51
CA MET A 146 12.81 6.03 -1.57
C MET A 146 12.56 7.37 -0.85
N ILE A 147 13.12 7.57 0.35
CA ILE A 147 13.00 8.84 1.07
C ILE A 147 13.62 9.99 0.26
N CYS A 148 14.79 9.78 -0.33
CA CYS A 148 15.44 10.80 -1.16
C CYS A 148 14.59 11.18 -2.37
N VAL A 149 13.99 10.21 -3.06
CA VAL A 149 13.10 10.45 -4.20
C VAL A 149 11.86 11.22 -3.78
N VAL A 150 11.21 10.85 -2.67
CA VAL A 150 10.03 11.55 -2.14
C VAL A 150 10.39 13.00 -1.78
N VAL A 151 11.50 13.22 -1.09
CA VAL A 151 11.97 14.57 -0.74
C VAL A 151 12.28 15.39 -2.01
N ALA A 152 12.92 14.79 -3.02
CA ALA A 152 13.18 15.45 -4.29
C ALA A 152 11.89 15.88 -5.00
N PHE A 153 10.85 15.02 -5.00
CA PHE A 153 9.53 15.35 -5.53
C PHE A 153 8.80 16.44 -4.73
N MET A 154 8.98 16.51 -3.43
CA MET A 154 8.40 17.59 -2.61
C MET A 154 9.09 18.95 -2.87
N LEU A 155 10.37 18.93 -3.20
CA LEU A 155 11.17 20.13 -3.38
C LEU A 155 11.34 20.55 -4.85
N HIS A 156 10.84 19.76 -5.81
CA HIS A 156 11.09 19.99 -7.23
C HIS A 156 10.67 21.39 -7.72
N ASP A 157 9.55 21.91 -7.24
CA ASP A 157 9.08 23.27 -7.57
C ASP A 157 10.04 24.34 -7.07
N ALA A 158 10.53 24.20 -5.82
CA ALA A 158 11.48 25.12 -5.21
C ALA A 158 12.86 25.08 -5.91
N LEU A 159 13.23 23.93 -6.48
CA LEU A 159 14.48 23.71 -7.19
C LEU A 159 14.39 24.03 -8.70
N GLY A 160 13.19 24.28 -9.23
CA GLY A 160 12.94 24.49 -10.65
C GLY A 160 13.26 23.28 -11.54
N ILE A 161 13.21 22.08 -10.97
CA ILE A 161 13.49 20.81 -11.66
C ILE A 161 12.15 20.20 -12.12
N GLN A 162 12.08 19.75 -13.37
CA GLN A 162 10.88 19.05 -13.85
C GLN A 162 10.71 17.69 -13.15
N SER A 163 9.47 17.35 -12.79
CA SER A 163 9.13 16.07 -12.12
C SER A 163 9.61 14.84 -12.91
N ALA A 164 9.57 14.91 -14.25
CA ALA A 164 10.10 13.87 -15.13
C ALA A 164 11.62 13.65 -15.03
N THR A 165 12.37 14.59 -14.49
CA THR A 165 13.83 14.46 -14.28
C THR A 165 14.16 13.72 -13.00
N ILE A 166 13.23 13.69 -12.03
CA ILE A 166 13.39 13.03 -10.73
C ILE A 166 12.93 11.57 -10.81
N ALA A 167 11.92 11.28 -11.65
CA ALA A 167 11.40 9.94 -11.88
C ALA A 167 12.39 9.10 -12.69
#